data_a1f273630a9bddddf25f00acd422b940
#
_entry.id   a1f273630a9bddddf25f00acd422b940
#
_cell.length_a   1.000
_cell.length_b   1.000
_cell.length_c   1.000
_cell.angle_alpha   90.00
_cell.angle_beta   90.00
_cell.angle_gamma   90.00
#
_symmetry.space_group_name_H-M   'P 1'
#
loop_
_entity.id
_entity.type
_entity.pdbx_description
1 polymer ?
#
loop_
_entity_poly.entity_id
_entity_poly.type
_entity_poly.pdbx_seq_one_letter_code
_entity_poly.pdbx_strand_id
1 'polypeptide(L)'
;MAKVRMSSWNSIYRGVEINCEDAHIIVSSNAARSAKLDAVLRIEDSGSGWRLPTEKEAQVIRRFLQPINELMRKNGGNELNRKGTIWLHGKYGSPDMLGSVQGRIFSLRFGICCWNWWWIERDYILIHTVD
;
A
#
# COMPACT_ATOMS: atom_id res chain seq x y z
N MET A 1 -11.18 14.60 20.76
CA MET A 1 -11.38 14.36 20.09
C MET A 1 -11.14 13.94 19.14
N ALA A 2 -11.21 13.84 18.87
CA ALA A 2 -11.04 13.57 18.02
C ALA A 2 -10.87 13.35 17.19
N LYS A 3 -10.65 13.23 16.62
CA LYS A 3 -10.56 13.00 15.76
C LYS A 3 -10.51 12.56 14.81
N VAL A 4 -10.39 12.60 14.51
CA VAL A 4 -10.53 12.13 13.55
C VAL A 4 -10.30 12.16 12.36
N ARG A 5 -10.30 11.87 11.63
CA ARG A 5 -10.30 11.87 10.63
C ARG A 5 -10.33 11.44 9.58
N MET A 6 -9.55 11.15 9.14
CA MET A 6 -10.43 11.22 8.15
C MET A 6 -9.89 10.96 6.84
N SER A 7 -10.73 10.45 5.95
CA SER A 7 -10.37 10.18 4.58
C SER A 7 -11.04 11.18 3.65
N SER A 8 -10.28 11.69 2.70
CA SER A 8 -10.80 12.62 1.69
C SER A 8 -10.05 12.41 0.37
N TRP A 9 -10.67 12.82 -0.72
CA TRP A 9 -10.02 12.73 -2.03
C TRP A 9 -9.04 13.88 -2.21
N ASN A 10 -7.81 13.54 -2.62
CA ASN A 10 -6.79 14.52 -2.95
C ASN A 10 -6.61 14.56 -4.46
N SER A 11 -7.07 15.64 -5.09
CA SER A 11 -7.06 15.77 -6.54
C SER A 11 -5.68 16.06 -7.11
N ILE A 12 -4.77 16.58 -6.30
CA ILE A 12 -3.41 16.87 -6.75
C ILE A 12 -2.64 15.58 -6.97
N TYR A 13 -2.69 14.69 -5.99
CA TYR A 13 -2.01 13.39 -6.07
C TYR A 13 -2.87 12.29 -6.67
N ARG A 14 -4.16 12.55 -6.86
CA ARG A 14 -5.13 11.58 -7.38
C ARG A 14 -5.17 10.34 -6.52
N GLY A 15 -5.54 10.54 -5.28
CA GLY A 15 -5.63 9.46 -4.33
C GLY A 15 -6.45 9.83 -3.12
N VAL A 16 -6.58 8.89 -2.21
CA VAL A 16 -7.32 9.09 -0.97
C VAL A 16 -6.34 9.51 0.12
N GLU A 17 -6.53 10.68 0.66
CA GLU A 17 -5.72 11.17 1.78
C GLU A 17 -6.33 10.67 3.07
N ILE A 18 -5.50 10.06 3.91
CA ILE A 18 -5.89 9.63 5.25
C ILE A 18 -5.07 10.44 6.23
N ASN A 19 -5.76 11.17 7.09
CA ASN A 19 -5.12 11.95 8.13
C ASN A 19 -5.67 11.48 9.48
N CYS A 20 -4.88 10.74 10.21
CA CYS A 20 -5.28 10.23 11.52
C CYS A 20 -4.07 10.24 12.45
N GLU A 21 -4.30 9.81 13.70
CA GLU A 21 -3.26 9.79 14.72
C GLU A 21 -2.01 9.03 14.30
N ASP A 22 -2.22 7.93 13.58
CA ASP A 22 -1.14 6.99 13.26
C ASP A 22 -0.46 7.25 11.91
N ALA A 23 -1.07 8.02 11.04
CA ALA A 23 -0.51 8.23 9.71
C ALA A 23 -1.15 9.42 9.00
N HIS A 24 -0.35 10.09 8.17
CA HIS A 24 -0.87 11.08 7.24
C HIS A 24 -0.29 10.73 5.86
N ILE A 25 -1.08 10.03 5.07
CA ILE A 25 -0.64 9.44 3.81
C ILE A 25 -1.70 9.63 2.73
N ILE A 26 -1.27 9.48 1.48
CA ILE A 26 -2.17 9.42 0.35
C ILE A 26 -2.05 8.04 -0.27
N VAL A 27 -3.19 7.38 -0.45
CA VAL A 27 -3.28 6.07 -1.10
C VAL A 27 -3.57 6.32 -2.58
N SER A 28 -2.69 5.82 -3.45
CA SER A 28 -2.82 6.03 -4.89
C SER A 28 -4.12 5.44 -5.44
N SER A 29 -4.72 6.15 -6.39
CA SER A 29 -5.90 5.66 -7.10
C SER A 29 -5.58 4.54 -8.08
N ASN A 30 -4.29 4.23 -8.26
CA ASN A 30 -3.82 3.24 -9.23
C ASN A 30 -3.37 1.95 -8.56
N ALA A 31 -4.09 1.49 -7.54
CA ALA A 31 -3.81 0.21 -6.93
C ALA A 31 -3.73 -0.84 -8.03
N ALA A 32 -2.68 -1.63 -8.02
CA ALA A 32 -2.41 -2.57 -9.10
C ALA A 32 -2.43 -4.00 -8.60
N ARG A 33 -2.53 -4.91 -9.54
CA ARG A 33 -2.65 -6.34 -9.25
C ARG A 33 -1.45 -7.08 -9.75
N SER A 34 -1.12 -8.16 -9.06
CA SER A 34 -0.25 -9.21 -9.57
C SER A 34 1.10 -8.72 -10.05
N ALA A 35 1.85 -8.09 -9.16
CA ALA A 35 3.22 -7.69 -9.45
C ALA A 35 4.19 -8.47 -8.58
N LYS A 36 5.36 -8.74 -9.14
CA LYS A 36 6.47 -9.30 -8.37
C LYS A 36 7.16 -8.18 -7.61
N LEU A 37 7.81 -8.54 -6.51
CA LEU A 37 8.42 -7.57 -5.62
C LEU A 37 9.42 -6.66 -6.33
N ASP A 38 10.25 -7.21 -7.22
CA ASP A 38 11.26 -6.41 -7.90
C ASP A 38 10.64 -5.31 -8.77
N ALA A 39 9.50 -5.59 -9.40
CA ALA A 39 8.81 -4.59 -10.21
C ALA A 39 8.33 -3.42 -9.35
N VAL A 40 7.83 -3.72 -8.17
CA VAL A 40 7.30 -2.68 -7.27
C VAL A 40 8.44 -1.88 -6.64
N LEU A 41 9.54 -2.55 -6.30
CA LEU A 41 10.70 -1.87 -5.74
C LEU A 41 11.30 -0.88 -6.72
N ARG A 42 11.23 -1.16 -8.02
CA ARG A 42 11.67 -0.19 -9.04
C ARG A 42 10.87 1.10 -9.00
N ILE A 43 9.58 1.00 -8.68
CA ILE A 43 8.74 2.19 -8.53
C ILE A 43 9.21 3.01 -7.34
N GLU A 44 9.49 2.37 -6.21
CA GLU A 44 10.01 3.07 -5.04
C GLU A 44 11.34 3.78 -5.35
N ASP A 45 12.18 3.13 -6.11
CA ASP A 45 13.52 3.65 -6.42
C ASP A 45 13.51 4.71 -7.52
N SER A 46 12.37 4.98 -8.13
CA SER A 46 12.26 5.93 -9.24
C SER A 46 12.37 7.38 -8.83
N GLY A 47 12.30 7.68 -7.54
CA GLY A 47 12.38 9.05 -7.05
C GLY A 47 11.05 9.80 -7.11
N SER A 48 9.96 9.12 -7.43
CA SER A 48 8.64 9.74 -7.53
C SER A 48 8.01 10.11 -6.18
N GLY A 49 8.53 9.55 -5.11
CA GLY A 49 7.96 9.72 -3.77
C GLY A 49 6.89 8.69 -3.43
N TRP A 50 6.45 7.90 -4.40
CA TRP A 50 5.50 6.82 -4.16
C TRP A 50 6.24 5.59 -3.69
N ARG A 51 5.69 4.93 -2.69
CA ARG A 51 6.33 3.75 -2.10
C ARG A 51 5.29 2.76 -1.58
N LEU A 52 5.74 1.59 -1.21
CA LEU A 52 4.89 0.61 -0.56
C LEU A 52 4.63 1.02 0.89
N PRO A 53 3.49 0.62 1.46
CA PRO A 53 3.20 0.93 2.86
C PRO A 53 4.04 0.08 3.81
N THR A 54 4.32 0.65 4.98
CA THR A 54 4.83 -0.12 6.10
C THR A 54 3.68 -0.92 6.70
N GLU A 55 4.01 -1.84 7.62
CA GLU A 55 2.96 -2.61 8.30
C GLU A 55 1.98 -1.70 9.04
N LYS A 56 2.49 -0.69 9.73
CA LYS A 56 1.66 0.25 10.47
C LYS A 56 0.69 0.97 9.53
N GLU A 57 1.21 1.42 8.39
CA GLU A 57 0.39 2.10 7.39
C GLU A 57 -0.64 1.16 6.76
N ALA A 58 -0.24 -0.10 6.53
CA ALA A 58 -1.17 -1.10 6.01
C ALA A 58 -2.32 -1.37 6.98
N GLN A 59 -2.05 -1.37 8.28
CA GLN A 59 -3.11 -1.50 9.28
C GLN A 59 -4.07 -0.30 9.23
N VAL A 60 -3.53 0.90 9.02
CA VAL A 60 -4.36 2.10 8.85
C VAL A 60 -5.24 1.96 7.59
N ILE A 61 -4.64 1.54 6.47
CA ILE A 61 -5.39 1.33 5.23
C ILE A 61 -6.50 0.31 5.45
N ARG A 62 -6.21 -0.77 6.14
CA ARG A 62 -7.21 -1.80 6.44
C ARG A 62 -8.37 -1.23 7.26
N ARG A 63 -8.06 -0.42 8.25
CA ARG A 63 -9.06 0.22 9.11
C ARG A 63 -9.98 1.14 8.32
N PHE A 64 -9.45 1.86 7.34
CA PHE A 64 -10.20 2.81 6.53
C PHE A 64 -10.59 2.25 5.17
N LEU A 65 -10.57 0.94 5.00
CA LEU A 65 -10.74 0.32 3.68
C LEU A 65 -12.07 0.68 3.02
N GLN A 66 -13.16 0.68 3.78
CA GLN A 66 -14.46 1.02 3.24
C GLN A 66 -14.53 2.47 2.73
N PRO A 67 -14.20 3.49 3.55
CA PRO A 67 -14.19 4.86 3.03
C PRO A 67 -13.20 5.08 1.90
N ILE A 68 -12.04 4.40 1.92
CA ILE A 68 -11.09 4.47 0.81
C ILE A 68 -11.76 4.01 -0.48
N ASN A 69 -12.39 2.84 -0.46
CA ASN A 69 -13.01 2.29 -1.66
C ASN A 69 -14.20 3.12 -2.13
N GLU A 70 -14.95 3.70 -1.22
CA GLU A 70 -16.04 4.61 -1.60
C GLU A 70 -15.51 5.83 -2.36
N LEU A 71 -14.41 6.42 -1.87
CA LEU A 71 -13.79 7.57 -2.53
C LEU A 71 -13.15 7.18 -3.86
N MET A 72 -12.54 6.00 -3.94
CA MET A 72 -12.01 5.50 -5.21
C MET A 72 -13.12 5.37 -6.24
N ARG A 73 -14.23 4.75 -5.86
CA ARG A 73 -15.37 4.56 -6.75
C ARG A 73 -15.94 5.89 -7.24
N LYS A 74 -16.07 6.85 -6.36
CA LYS A 74 -16.60 8.18 -6.68
C LYS A 74 -15.72 8.95 -7.66
N ASN A 75 -14.42 8.71 -7.62
CA ASN A 75 -13.45 9.51 -8.35
C ASN A 75 -12.76 8.76 -9.49
N GLY A 76 -13.25 7.57 -9.83
CA GLY A 76 -12.72 6.80 -10.95
C GLY A 76 -11.41 6.08 -10.65
N GLY A 77 -11.05 5.92 -9.38
CA GLY A 77 -9.88 5.18 -9.00
C GLY A 77 -10.18 3.69 -8.84
N ASN A 78 -9.12 2.91 -8.69
CA ASN A 78 -9.24 1.48 -8.50
C ASN A 78 -9.51 1.16 -7.03
N GLU A 79 -10.58 0.41 -6.79
CA GLU A 79 -10.87 -0.04 -5.43
C GLU A 79 -9.84 -1.07 -4.99
N LEU A 80 -9.51 -1.05 -3.71
CA LEU A 80 -8.60 -2.02 -3.12
C LEU A 80 -9.34 -3.33 -2.91
N ASN A 81 -8.65 -4.44 -3.16
CA ASN A 81 -9.23 -5.76 -2.97
C ASN A 81 -9.30 -6.09 -1.47
N ARG A 82 -10.51 -6.12 -0.92
CA ARG A 82 -10.75 -6.34 0.50
C ARG A 82 -10.24 -7.69 0.99
N LYS A 83 -10.08 -8.66 0.09
CA LYS A 83 -9.58 -10.00 0.40
C LYS A 83 -8.15 -10.19 -0.10
N GLY A 84 -7.54 -9.13 -0.59
CA GLY A 84 -6.23 -9.21 -1.21
C GLY A 84 -5.10 -9.22 -0.21
N THR A 85 -3.94 -9.57 -0.75
CA THR A 85 -2.68 -9.54 -0.02
C THR A 85 -1.76 -8.61 -0.78
N ILE A 86 -1.15 -7.68 -0.08
CA ILE A 86 -0.34 -6.63 -0.69
C ILE A 86 1.11 -6.69 -0.22
N TRP A 87 2.02 -6.26 -1.09
CA TRP A 87 3.42 -6.10 -0.72
C TRP A 87 3.59 -4.95 0.27
N LEU A 88 4.46 -5.15 1.25
CA LEU A 88 4.86 -4.10 2.19
C LEU A 88 6.24 -3.57 1.83
N HIS A 89 6.57 -2.41 2.38
CA HIS A 89 7.87 -1.78 2.19
C HIS A 89 8.99 -2.65 2.78
N GLY A 90 10.07 -2.77 2.02
CA GLY A 90 11.26 -3.49 2.45
C GLY A 90 11.40 -4.85 1.80
N LYS A 91 12.59 -5.40 1.92
CA LYS A 91 12.91 -6.74 1.44
C LYS A 91 13.91 -7.37 2.39
N TYR A 92 13.95 -8.69 2.36
CA TYR A 92 14.87 -9.47 3.16
C TYR A 92 15.63 -10.43 2.25
N GLY A 93 16.90 -10.63 2.53
CA GLY A 93 17.75 -11.53 1.78
C GLY A 93 18.91 -10.80 1.13
N SER A 94 19.88 -11.58 0.70
CA SER A 94 21.11 -11.05 0.11
C SER A 94 21.03 -11.07 -1.42
N PRO A 95 21.52 -10.03 -2.10
CA PRO A 95 21.60 -10.05 -3.56
C PRO A 95 22.47 -11.18 -4.10
N ASP A 96 23.41 -11.69 -3.28
CA ASP A 96 24.28 -12.79 -3.67
C ASP A 96 23.60 -14.14 -3.63
N MET A 97 22.41 -14.20 -3.03
CA MET A 97 21.66 -15.45 -2.89
C MET A 97 20.39 -15.36 -3.68
N LEU A 98 20.51 -15.49 -5.00
CA LEU A 98 19.37 -15.46 -5.90
C LEU A 98 18.34 -16.49 -5.47
N GLY A 99 17.09 -16.07 -5.38
CA GLY A 99 16.00 -16.94 -4.93
C GLY A 99 15.74 -16.89 -3.43
N SER A 100 16.65 -16.30 -2.66
CA SER A 100 16.46 -16.16 -1.20
C SER A 100 15.82 -14.83 -0.83
N VAL A 101 15.64 -13.92 -1.79
CA VAL A 101 15.05 -12.62 -1.52
C VAL A 101 13.56 -12.77 -1.24
N GLN A 102 13.13 -12.22 -0.13
CA GLN A 102 11.73 -12.23 0.27
C GLN A 102 11.25 -10.83 0.57
N GLY A 103 9.98 -10.61 0.32
CA GLY A 103 9.31 -9.41 0.77
C GLY A 103 8.29 -9.75 1.83
N ARG A 104 7.80 -8.75 2.51
CA ARG A 104 6.70 -8.92 3.45
C ARG A 104 5.39 -8.66 2.73
N ILE A 105 4.40 -9.44 3.08
CA ILE A 105 3.04 -9.25 2.55
C ILE A 105 2.08 -9.07 3.71
N PHE A 106 0.98 -8.41 3.43
CA PHE A 106 -0.03 -8.07 4.43
C PHE A 106 -1.40 -8.45 3.90
N SER A 107 -2.15 -9.20 4.69
CA SER A 107 -3.52 -9.57 4.34
C SER A 107 -4.48 -8.45 4.72
N LEU A 108 -5.13 -7.87 3.74
CA LEU A 108 -6.17 -6.87 4.01
C LEU A 108 -7.39 -7.50 4.67
N ARG A 109 -7.60 -8.78 4.43
CA ARG A 109 -8.72 -9.49 5.04
C ARG A 109 -8.49 -9.78 6.52
N PHE A 110 -7.30 -10.26 6.88
CA PHE A 110 -7.02 -10.75 8.24
C PHE A 110 -6.15 -9.82 9.07
N GLY A 111 -5.47 -8.86 8.45
CA GLY A 111 -4.61 -7.91 9.16
C GLY A 111 -3.32 -8.51 9.68
N ILE A 112 -2.82 -9.56 9.05
CA ILE A 112 -1.59 -10.24 9.46
C ILE A 112 -0.53 -10.14 8.37
N CYS A 113 0.72 -10.20 8.80
CA CYS A 113 1.88 -10.15 7.91
C CYS A 113 2.54 -11.51 7.81
N CYS A 114 3.15 -11.77 6.68
CA CYS A 114 4.05 -12.90 6.53
C CYS A 114 5.09 -12.59 5.46
N TRP A 115 6.05 -13.50 5.29
CA TRP A 115 7.09 -13.37 4.28
C TRP A 115 6.67 -14.11 3.02
N ASN A 116 7.11 -13.61 1.86
CA ASN A 116 6.84 -14.29 0.60
C ASN A 116 8.02 -14.11 -0.35
N TRP A 117 8.22 -15.08 -1.20
CA TRP A 117 9.31 -15.03 -2.18
C TRP A 117 9.09 -13.91 -3.18
N TRP A 118 10.16 -13.28 -3.63
CA TRP A 118 10.10 -12.11 -4.53
C TRP A 118 9.38 -12.39 -5.84
N TRP A 119 9.37 -13.63 -6.30
CA TRP A 119 8.80 -14.00 -7.59
C TRP A 119 7.32 -14.35 -7.52
N ILE A 120 6.74 -14.39 -6.36
CA ILE A 120 5.30 -14.58 -6.22
C ILE A 120 4.62 -13.26 -6.55
N GLU A 121 3.54 -13.31 -7.32
CA GLU A 121 2.79 -12.11 -7.68
C GLU A 121 1.76 -11.78 -6.62
N ARG A 122 1.78 -10.53 -6.18
CA ARG A 122 0.82 -10.02 -5.20
C ARG A 122 0.33 -8.65 -5.65
N ASP A 123 -0.81 -8.23 -5.11
CA ASP A 123 -1.29 -6.88 -5.33
C ASP A 123 -0.36 -5.87 -4.68
N TYR A 124 -0.41 -4.62 -5.12
CA TYR A 124 0.32 -3.58 -4.43
C TYR A 124 -0.48 -2.29 -4.42
N ILE A 125 -0.22 -1.50 -3.39
CA ILE A 125 -0.82 -0.20 -3.16
C ILE A 125 0.34 0.75 -2.94
N LEU A 126 0.35 1.85 -3.69
CA LEU A 126 1.38 2.87 -3.49
C LEU A 126 0.85 3.96 -2.60
N ILE A 127 1.70 4.46 -1.73
CA ILE A 127 1.35 5.57 -0.86
C ILE A 127 2.38 6.68 -0.98
N HIS A 128 1.97 7.87 -0.61
CA HIS A 128 2.83 9.04 -0.56
C HIS A 128 2.68 9.66 0.83
N THR A 129 3.81 10.00 1.44
CA THR A 129 3.78 10.66 2.74
C THR A 129 3.36 12.12 2.56
N VAL A 130 2.54 12.61 3.46
CA VAL A 130 2.14 14.02 3.50
C VAL A 130 2.83 14.65 4.70
N ASP A 131 3.57 15.72 4.43
CA ASP A 131 4.28 16.45 5.48
C ASP A 131 3.44 17.57 6.08
#